data_2a1979f421d14769a0274cefa77802ff
#
_entry.id   2a1979f421d14769a0274cefa77802ff
#
_cell.length_a   1.000
_cell.length_b   1.000
_cell.length_c   1.000
_cell.angle_alpha   90.00
_cell.angle_beta   90.00
_cell.angle_gamma   90.00
#
_symmetry.space_group_name_H-M   'P 1'
#
loop_
_entity.id
_entity.type
_entity.pdbx_description
1 polymer ?
#
loop_
_entity_poly.entity_id
_entity_poly.type
_entity_poly.pdbx_seq_one_letter_code
_entity_poly.pdbx_strand_id
1 'polypeptide(L)'
;MTSIKLPDYSIDPDKVPLVIPKRVEKADAETLKKRIQTNLEKINGTLIAHYYVDGHIQDLAEETGGFVSDSLEMARFGSRSEADVLIIAGVRFMGETAKILSPEKRVVMPKLEAECSLDLGCPPQDFKEFIAEHPDRTVVVYANTSAEVKAMSDWVVTSSCALPIVNELKTRGEKILWAPDKHLGGYIQDQTGADMLLWSGACVVHEEFKSKALLDLRKVYPNAAILAHPESPSSVVEVADVVGSTSAIIQGARELDNEEFIVATDRGIFHKLRQLNPDKRFIEAPTAGNGATCRSCAHCPWMAMNDLFGLDELLSDEVLIQRNEIEVDSGISARASLALQRMIDFQS
;
A
#
# COMPACT_ATOMS: atom_id res chain seq x y z
N MET A 1 -32.46 1.16 14.77
CA MET A 1 -31.53 1.02 13.63
C MET A 1 -31.04 -0.41 13.66
N THR A 2 -31.48 -1.23 12.73
CA THR A 2 -30.98 -2.60 12.54
C THR A 2 -29.55 -2.47 12.02
N SER A 3 -28.56 -2.88 12.81
CA SER A 3 -27.18 -2.95 12.33
C SER A 3 -27.13 -3.95 11.18
N ILE A 4 -26.85 -3.46 9.98
CA ILE A 4 -26.59 -4.31 8.83
C ILE A 4 -25.28 -5.07 9.17
N LYS A 5 -25.40 -6.36 9.42
CA LYS A 5 -24.25 -7.21 9.68
C LYS A 5 -23.68 -7.62 8.32
N LEU A 6 -22.69 -6.88 7.85
CA LEU A 6 -21.95 -7.27 6.65
C LEU A 6 -21.26 -8.62 6.85
N PRO A 7 -21.10 -9.43 5.80
CA PRO A 7 -20.21 -10.58 5.83
C PRO A 7 -18.81 -10.17 6.27
N ASP A 8 -18.08 -11.07 6.89
CA ASP A 8 -16.65 -10.85 7.19
C ASP A 8 -15.85 -11.11 5.90
N TYR A 9 -15.26 -10.05 5.36
CA TYR A 9 -14.41 -10.09 4.18
C TYR A 9 -12.92 -10.18 4.52
N SER A 10 -12.59 -10.59 5.75
CA SER A 10 -11.21 -10.92 6.10
C SER A 10 -10.72 -12.12 5.27
N ILE A 11 -9.50 -12.03 4.78
CA ILE A 11 -8.89 -13.11 4.00
C ILE A 11 -8.61 -14.30 4.90
N ASP A 12 -8.99 -15.48 4.43
CA ASP A 12 -8.64 -16.75 5.06
C ASP A 12 -7.11 -16.85 5.18
N PRO A 13 -6.55 -17.00 6.40
CA PRO A 13 -5.11 -17.10 6.63
C PRO A 13 -4.43 -18.20 5.81
N ASP A 14 -5.15 -19.28 5.45
CA ASP A 14 -4.60 -20.36 4.64
C ASP A 14 -4.41 -19.97 3.15
N LYS A 15 -5.04 -18.89 2.70
CA LYS A 15 -4.86 -18.32 1.36
C LYS A 15 -3.72 -17.30 1.28
N VAL A 16 -3.15 -16.91 2.41
CA VAL A 16 -2.01 -15.98 2.46
C VAL A 16 -0.72 -16.75 2.12
N PRO A 17 0.02 -16.36 1.07
CA PRO A 17 1.20 -17.08 0.67
C PRO A 17 2.31 -17.04 1.72
N LEU A 18 3.01 -18.16 1.88
CA LEU A 18 4.24 -18.19 2.67
C LEU A 18 5.42 -17.85 1.76
N VAL A 19 5.91 -16.62 1.87
CA VAL A 19 7.09 -16.16 1.15
C VAL A 19 8.26 -16.07 2.11
N ILE A 20 9.33 -16.81 1.79
CA ILE A 20 10.60 -16.70 2.51
C ILE A 20 11.53 -15.83 1.66
N PRO A 21 11.83 -14.58 2.06
CA PRO A 21 12.72 -13.71 1.29
C PRO A 21 14.08 -14.37 1.08
N LYS A 22 14.54 -14.38 -0.15
CA LYS A 22 15.88 -14.88 -0.48
C LYS A 22 16.91 -13.87 0.01
N ARG A 23 17.83 -14.34 0.85
CA ARG A 23 18.93 -13.51 1.29
C ARG A 23 19.92 -13.31 0.14
N VAL A 24 20.25 -12.07 -0.14
CA VAL A 24 21.23 -11.70 -1.17
C VAL A 24 22.52 -11.28 -0.46
N GLU A 25 23.64 -11.93 -0.79
CA GLU A 25 24.96 -11.50 -0.31
C GLU A 25 25.35 -10.19 -1.03
N LYS A 26 26.08 -9.32 -0.33
CA LYS A 26 26.41 -7.97 -0.83
C LYS A 26 27.07 -7.97 -2.22
N ALA A 27 27.98 -8.89 -2.48
CA ALA A 27 28.67 -8.99 -3.78
C ALA A 27 27.72 -9.40 -4.90
N ASP A 28 26.77 -10.29 -4.61
CA ASP A 28 25.76 -10.73 -5.57
C ASP A 28 24.76 -9.61 -5.84
N ALA A 29 24.34 -8.85 -4.79
CA ALA A 29 23.46 -7.70 -4.92
C ALA A 29 24.02 -6.65 -5.90
N GLU A 30 25.30 -6.28 -5.77
CA GLU A 30 25.95 -5.32 -6.66
C GLU A 30 26.00 -5.82 -8.12
N THR A 31 26.21 -7.13 -8.31
CA THR A 31 26.22 -7.72 -9.65
C THR A 31 24.83 -7.72 -10.27
N LEU A 32 23.80 -8.09 -9.51
CA LEU A 32 22.41 -8.07 -9.94
C LEU A 32 21.95 -6.65 -10.27
N LYS A 33 22.22 -5.68 -9.40
CA LYS A 33 21.87 -4.26 -9.60
C LYS A 33 22.42 -3.72 -10.91
N LYS A 34 23.71 -3.99 -11.23
CA LYS A 34 24.33 -3.55 -12.49
C LYS A 34 23.66 -4.15 -13.73
N ARG A 35 23.29 -5.44 -13.69
CA ARG A 35 22.58 -6.09 -14.81
C ARG A 35 21.19 -5.50 -14.99
N ILE A 36 20.46 -5.34 -13.88
CA ILE A 36 19.12 -4.75 -13.88
C ILE A 36 19.17 -3.34 -14.45
N GLN A 37 20.10 -2.49 -13.98
CA GLN A 37 20.30 -1.13 -14.51
C GLN A 37 20.56 -1.14 -16.02
N THR A 38 21.48 -2.00 -16.48
CA THR A 38 21.78 -2.12 -17.93
C THR A 38 20.54 -2.54 -18.73
N ASN A 39 19.71 -3.41 -18.19
CA ASN A 39 18.50 -3.87 -18.87
C ASN A 39 17.38 -2.83 -18.83
N LEU A 40 17.22 -2.06 -17.75
CA LEU A 40 16.32 -0.90 -17.70
C LEU A 40 16.67 0.14 -18.76
N GLU A 41 17.95 0.47 -18.90
CA GLU A 41 18.42 1.43 -19.92
C GLU A 41 18.09 0.96 -21.35
N LYS A 42 18.23 -0.35 -21.65
CA LYS A 42 17.92 -0.90 -22.99
C LYS A 42 16.45 -0.76 -23.39
N ILE A 43 15.54 -0.83 -22.44
CA ILE A 43 14.09 -0.76 -22.69
C ILE A 43 13.50 0.62 -22.43
N ASN A 44 14.32 1.64 -22.19
CA ASN A 44 13.89 2.96 -21.69
C ASN A 44 12.92 2.79 -20.51
N GLY A 45 13.31 1.95 -19.53
CA GLY A 45 12.49 1.59 -18.38
C GLY A 45 12.86 2.38 -17.14
N THR A 46 11.87 2.58 -16.25
CA THR A 46 12.07 3.15 -14.92
C THR A 46 11.52 2.21 -13.84
N LEU A 47 12.25 2.07 -12.74
CA LEU A 47 11.84 1.25 -11.59
C LEU A 47 11.12 2.12 -10.57
N ILE A 48 9.90 1.76 -10.24
CA ILE A 48 9.06 2.44 -9.24
C ILE A 48 8.77 1.43 -8.13
N ALA A 49 9.24 1.69 -6.93
CA ALA A 49 9.19 0.75 -5.81
C ALA A 49 8.35 1.30 -4.64
N HIS A 50 7.59 0.43 -4.00
CA HIS A 50 6.91 0.78 -2.76
C HIS A 50 7.88 0.66 -1.57
N TYR A 51 7.68 1.46 -0.52
CA TYR A 51 8.46 1.41 0.73
C TYR A 51 8.47 0.04 1.43
N TYR A 52 7.56 -0.88 1.08
CA TYR A 52 7.43 -2.19 1.72
C TYR A 52 8.18 -3.32 0.99
N VAL A 53 8.77 -3.06 -0.18
CA VAL A 53 9.61 -4.05 -0.86
C VAL A 53 11.01 -4.12 -0.23
N ASP A 54 11.80 -5.11 -0.64
CA ASP A 54 13.17 -5.30 -0.18
C ASP A 54 14.03 -4.04 -0.33
N GLY A 55 14.88 -3.76 0.66
CA GLY A 55 15.74 -2.56 0.68
C GLY A 55 16.67 -2.44 -0.52
N HIS A 56 17.17 -3.56 -1.05
CA HIS A 56 18.01 -3.53 -2.27
C HIS A 56 17.25 -3.05 -3.50
N ILE A 57 15.93 -3.31 -3.59
CA ILE A 57 15.09 -2.79 -4.68
C ILE A 57 14.82 -1.30 -4.46
N GLN A 58 14.61 -0.88 -3.22
CA GLN A 58 14.45 0.54 -2.90
C GLN A 58 15.71 1.32 -3.29
N ASP A 59 16.90 0.85 -2.88
CA ASP A 59 18.17 1.45 -3.26
C ASP A 59 18.34 1.49 -4.77
N LEU A 60 18.08 0.38 -5.46
CA LEU A 60 18.21 0.30 -6.91
C LEU A 60 17.29 1.28 -7.64
N ALA A 61 16.05 1.44 -7.18
CA ALA A 61 15.12 2.41 -7.78
C ALA A 61 15.69 3.84 -7.69
N GLU A 62 16.23 4.23 -6.53
CA GLU A 62 16.86 5.55 -6.37
C GLU A 62 18.17 5.68 -7.18
N GLU A 63 19.03 4.67 -7.18
CA GLU A 63 20.31 4.62 -7.90
C GLU A 63 20.13 4.72 -9.42
N THR A 64 19.00 4.25 -9.96
CA THR A 64 18.68 4.26 -11.40
C THR A 64 17.81 5.45 -11.84
N GLY A 65 17.57 6.42 -10.96
CA GLY A 65 16.72 7.59 -11.26
C GLY A 65 15.23 7.28 -11.29
N GLY A 66 14.83 6.14 -10.76
CA GLY A 66 13.45 5.77 -10.51
C GLY A 66 12.91 6.39 -9.21
N PHE A 67 11.94 5.74 -8.56
CA PHE A 67 11.24 6.35 -7.44
C PHE A 67 10.84 5.34 -6.36
N VAL A 68 10.94 5.75 -5.09
CA VAL A 68 10.50 4.98 -3.93
C VAL A 68 9.50 5.80 -3.14
N SER A 69 8.26 5.33 -3.01
CA SER A 69 7.23 6.07 -2.28
C SER A 69 6.04 5.20 -1.83
N ASP A 70 4.98 5.88 -1.35
CA ASP A 70 3.65 5.31 -1.18
C ASP A 70 2.89 5.25 -2.53
N SER A 71 1.74 4.57 -2.52
CA SER A 71 0.97 4.29 -3.74
C SER A 71 0.55 5.54 -4.53
N LEU A 72 0.25 6.68 -3.85
CA LEU A 72 -0.17 7.91 -4.51
C LEU A 72 0.98 8.53 -5.30
N GLU A 73 2.11 8.70 -4.65
CA GLU A 73 3.26 9.33 -5.28
C GLU A 73 3.89 8.43 -6.35
N MET A 74 3.84 7.09 -6.16
CA MET A 74 4.21 6.13 -7.22
C MET A 74 3.39 6.35 -8.48
N ALA A 75 2.05 6.48 -8.33
CA ALA A 75 1.14 6.71 -9.45
C ALA A 75 1.40 8.06 -10.13
N ARG A 76 1.62 9.13 -9.36
CA ARG A 76 1.96 10.47 -9.87
C ARG A 76 3.30 10.47 -10.62
N PHE A 77 4.31 9.81 -10.07
CA PHE A 77 5.62 9.69 -10.71
C PHE A 77 5.51 8.95 -12.05
N GLY A 78 4.84 7.80 -12.07
CA GLY A 78 4.66 7.00 -13.28
C GLY A 78 3.99 7.77 -14.41
N SER A 79 2.95 8.56 -14.10
CA SER A 79 2.23 9.37 -15.08
C SER A 79 3.06 10.50 -15.68
N ARG A 80 4.06 11.00 -14.94
CA ARG A 80 4.96 12.10 -15.38
C ARG A 80 6.28 11.62 -15.98
N SER A 81 6.63 10.36 -15.79
CA SER A 81 7.88 9.78 -16.29
C SER A 81 7.94 9.82 -17.82
N GLU A 82 9.11 10.06 -18.38
CA GLU A 82 9.36 9.99 -19.83
C GLU A 82 9.71 8.56 -20.30
N ALA A 83 9.80 7.59 -19.39
CA ALA A 83 10.08 6.20 -19.71
C ALA A 83 8.93 5.55 -20.49
N ASP A 84 9.28 4.66 -21.42
CA ASP A 84 8.31 3.86 -22.20
C ASP A 84 7.78 2.68 -21.38
N VAL A 85 8.59 2.17 -20.46
CA VAL A 85 8.29 1.01 -19.61
C VAL A 85 8.37 1.37 -18.14
N LEU A 86 7.27 1.16 -17.39
CA LEU A 86 7.23 1.32 -15.95
C LEU A 86 7.34 -0.06 -15.29
N ILE A 87 8.39 -0.27 -14.51
CA ILE A 87 8.54 -1.49 -13.70
C ILE A 87 8.03 -1.19 -12.30
N ILE A 88 6.92 -1.82 -11.91
CA ILE A 88 6.27 -1.58 -10.62
C ILE A 88 6.65 -2.68 -9.63
N ALA A 89 7.56 -2.39 -8.73
CA ALA A 89 7.89 -3.27 -7.60
C ALA A 89 6.94 -2.96 -6.43
N GLY A 90 5.89 -3.74 -6.35
CA GLY A 90 4.78 -3.57 -5.40
C GLY A 90 3.77 -4.70 -5.56
N VAL A 91 2.49 -4.40 -5.32
CA VAL A 91 1.36 -5.32 -5.46
C VAL A 91 0.44 -4.92 -6.61
N ARG A 92 -0.38 -5.87 -7.10
CA ARG A 92 -1.10 -5.82 -8.36
C ARG A 92 -1.90 -4.54 -8.59
N PHE A 93 -2.67 -4.09 -7.61
CA PHE A 93 -3.47 -2.86 -7.75
C PHE A 93 -2.63 -1.61 -8.05
N MET A 94 -1.33 -1.60 -7.66
CA MET A 94 -0.39 -0.51 -7.97
C MET A 94 -0.02 -0.52 -9.45
N GLY A 95 0.24 -1.71 -10.01
CA GLY A 95 0.46 -1.89 -11.45
C GLY A 95 -0.77 -1.50 -12.27
N GLU A 96 -1.96 -1.93 -11.85
CA GLU A 96 -3.22 -1.55 -12.49
C GLU A 96 -3.44 -0.03 -12.44
N THR A 97 -3.19 0.60 -11.28
CA THR A 97 -3.30 2.07 -11.14
C THR A 97 -2.32 2.79 -12.07
N ALA A 98 -1.07 2.32 -12.15
CA ALA A 98 -0.08 2.88 -13.08
C ALA A 98 -0.53 2.73 -14.55
N LYS A 99 -1.09 1.57 -14.93
CA LYS A 99 -1.61 1.33 -16.28
C LYS A 99 -2.81 2.20 -16.63
N ILE A 100 -3.74 2.38 -15.68
CA ILE A 100 -4.92 3.25 -15.87
C ILE A 100 -4.51 4.70 -16.09
N LEU A 101 -3.50 5.19 -15.35
CA LEU A 101 -3.02 6.57 -15.45
C LEU A 101 -2.02 6.81 -16.59
N SER A 102 -1.44 5.75 -17.15
CA SER A 102 -0.47 5.81 -18.25
C SER A 102 -0.79 4.71 -19.27
N PRO A 103 -1.95 4.79 -19.94
CA PRO A 103 -2.43 3.71 -20.82
C PRO A 103 -1.53 3.49 -22.03
N GLU A 104 -0.76 4.50 -22.47
CA GLU A 104 0.20 4.44 -23.57
C GLU A 104 1.50 3.71 -23.21
N LYS A 105 1.81 3.58 -21.92
CA LYS A 105 3.06 2.95 -21.46
C LYS A 105 2.89 1.45 -21.23
N ARG A 106 3.96 0.73 -21.36
CA ARG A 106 4.03 -0.64 -20.88
C ARG A 106 4.23 -0.60 -19.36
N VAL A 107 3.37 -1.26 -18.63
CA VAL A 107 3.47 -1.40 -17.15
C VAL A 107 3.72 -2.86 -16.84
N VAL A 108 4.83 -3.15 -16.18
CA VAL A 108 5.32 -4.50 -15.94
C VAL A 108 5.55 -4.70 -14.45
N MET A 109 5.20 -5.86 -13.93
CA MET A 109 5.43 -6.21 -12.52
C MET A 109 6.37 -7.43 -12.41
N PRO A 110 7.30 -7.45 -11.43
CA PRO A 110 8.15 -8.61 -11.20
C PRO A 110 7.36 -9.89 -10.95
N LYS A 111 6.21 -9.78 -10.29
CA LYS A 111 5.29 -10.88 -10.00
C LYS A 111 3.84 -10.40 -10.11
N LEU A 112 3.08 -10.95 -11.05
CA LEU A 112 1.65 -10.66 -11.20
C LEU A 112 0.81 -11.25 -10.06
N GLU A 113 1.32 -12.27 -9.38
CA GLU A 113 0.69 -12.92 -8.23
C GLU A 113 0.87 -12.13 -6.93
N ALA A 114 1.60 -11.01 -6.97
CA ALA A 114 1.73 -10.12 -5.83
C ALA A 114 0.42 -9.33 -5.62
N GLU A 115 -0.51 -9.96 -4.93
CA GLU A 115 -1.84 -9.42 -4.61
C GLU A 115 -1.84 -8.56 -3.34
N CYS A 116 -3.01 -8.11 -2.91
CA CYS A 116 -3.24 -7.42 -1.64
C CYS A 116 -4.44 -8.03 -0.92
N SER A 117 -4.33 -8.27 0.40
CA SER A 117 -5.45 -8.80 1.18
C SER A 117 -6.70 -7.91 1.16
N LEU A 118 -6.51 -6.60 1.06
CA LEU A 118 -7.63 -5.65 0.97
C LEU A 118 -8.35 -5.77 -0.38
N ASP A 119 -7.60 -5.93 -1.46
CA ASP A 119 -8.13 -6.15 -2.80
C ASP A 119 -8.89 -7.48 -2.88
N LEU A 120 -8.22 -8.57 -2.46
CA LEU A 120 -8.83 -9.90 -2.39
C LEU A 120 -10.06 -9.96 -1.48
N GLY A 121 -10.10 -9.13 -0.42
CA GLY A 121 -11.22 -8.97 0.50
C GLY A 121 -12.32 -8.03 0.01
N CYS A 122 -12.23 -7.53 -1.23
CA CYS A 122 -13.24 -6.69 -1.86
C CYS A 122 -13.58 -7.18 -3.28
N PRO A 123 -14.17 -8.37 -3.41
CA PRO A 123 -14.50 -8.93 -4.73
C PRO A 123 -15.44 -7.98 -5.51
N PRO A 124 -15.16 -7.70 -6.80
CA PRO A 124 -15.93 -6.75 -7.59
C PRO A 124 -17.43 -7.04 -7.63
N GLN A 125 -17.84 -8.31 -7.70
CA GLN A 125 -19.25 -8.69 -7.76
C GLN A 125 -19.97 -8.37 -6.44
N ASP A 126 -19.37 -8.74 -5.29
CA ASP A 126 -19.97 -8.49 -3.96
C ASP A 126 -20.02 -6.99 -3.67
N PHE A 127 -18.98 -6.26 -4.10
CA PHE A 127 -18.93 -4.81 -3.96
C PHE A 127 -20.00 -4.12 -4.82
N LYS A 128 -20.26 -4.60 -6.02
CA LYS A 128 -21.34 -4.11 -6.89
C LYS A 128 -22.71 -4.29 -6.25
N GLU A 129 -22.96 -5.43 -5.61
CA GLU A 129 -24.21 -5.69 -4.89
C GLU A 129 -24.36 -4.75 -3.70
N PHE A 130 -23.29 -4.55 -2.94
CA PHE A 130 -23.26 -3.62 -1.81
C PHE A 130 -23.56 -2.16 -2.21
N ILE A 131 -23.00 -1.68 -3.32
CA ILE A 131 -23.33 -0.36 -3.85
C ILE A 131 -24.82 -0.27 -4.24
N ALA A 132 -25.34 -1.31 -4.89
CA ALA A 132 -26.73 -1.32 -5.34
C ALA A 132 -27.75 -1.26 -4.19
N GLU A 133 -27.39 -1.75 -3.01
CA GLU A 133 -28.19 -1.67 -1.79
C GLU A 133 -28.17 -0.26 -1.15
N HIS A 134 -27.21 0.58 -1.52
CA HIS A 134 -26.96 1.89 -0.91
C HIS A 134 -26.80 3.01 -1.95
N PRO A 135 -27.80 3.22 -2.85
CA PRO A 135 -27.68 4.13 -3.99
C PRO A 135 -27.67 5.62 -3.61
N ASP A 136 -27.90 5.95 -2.32
CA ASP A 136 -27.90 7.30 -1.79
C ASP A 136 -26.52 7.72 -1.23
N ARG A 137 -25.47 6.92 -1.43
CA ARG A 137 -24.13 7.15 -0.90
C ARG A 137 -23.10 7.37 -2.01
N THR A 138 -22.21 8.31 -1.80
CA THR A 138 -21.02 8.54 -2.61
C THR A 138 -20.00 7.43 -2.34
N VAL A 139 -19.57 6.76 -3.38
CA VAL A 139 -18.65 5.61 -3.29
C VAL A 139 -17.20 6.10 -3.24
N VAL A 140 -16.56 5.93 -2.10
CA VAL A 140 -15.15 6.26 -1.89
C VAL A 140 -14.37 4.98 -1.64
N VAL A 141 -13.39 4.68 -2.49
CA VAL A 141 -12.56 3.48 -2.33
C VAL A 141 -11.11 3.85 -2.04
N TYR A 142 -10.55 3.14 -1.09
CA TYR A 142 -9.10 3.17 -0.88
C TYR A 142 -8.41 2.48 -2.06
N ALA A 143 -7.27 3.01 -2.49
CA ALA A 143 -6.54 2.58 -3.70
C ALA A 143 -6.19 1.08 -3.72
N ASN A 144 -6.19 0.42 -2.55
CA ASN A 144 -5.90 -1.01 -2.37
C ASN A 144 -7.08 -1.90 -2.81
N THR A 145 -7.53 -1.72 -4.02
CA THR A 145 -8.64 -2.41 -4.68
C THR A 145 -8.31 -2.65 -6.15
N SER A 146 -9.02 -3.58 -6.81
CA SER A 146 -8.86 -3.86 -8.24
C SER A 146 -9.28 -2.68 -9.14
N ALA A 147 -8.88 -2.73 -10.39
CA ALA A 147 -9.32 -1.78 -11.41
C ALA A 147 -10.86 -1.78 -11.58
N GLU A 148 -11.49 -2.96 -11.45
CA GLU A 148 -12.97 -3.11 -11.53
C GLU A 148 -13.66 -2.39 -10.37
N VAL A 149 -13.17 -2.52 -9.14
CA VAL A 149 -13.72 -1.82 -7.97
C VAL A 149 -13.55 -0.31 -8.12
N LYS A 150 -12.36 0.15 -8.56
CA LYS A 150 -12.11 1.57 -8.85
C LYS A 150 -13.06 2.12 -9.92
N ALA A 151 -13.39 1.32 -10.94
CA ALA A 151 -14.32 1.70 -12.02
C ALA A 151 -15.78 1.88 -11.56
N MET A 152 -16.13 1.39 -10.36
CA MET A 152 -17.44 1.55 -9.72
C MET A 152 -17.46 2.68 -8.69
N SER A 153 -16.34 3.35 -8.44
CA SER A 153 -16.23 4.38 -7.40
C SER A 153 -16.38 5.80 -7.95
N ASP A 154 -16.85 6.70 -7.10
CA ASP A 154 -16.83 8.14 -7.36
C ASP A 154 -15.47 8.76 -7.05
N TRP A 155 -14.81 8.26 -6.03
CA TRP A 155 -13.50 8.69 -5.58
C TRP A 155 -12.59 7.51 -5.26
N VAL A 156 -11.36 7.59 -5.73
CA VAL A 156 -10.27 6.79 -5.18
C VAL A 156 -9.47 7.65 -4.22
N VAL A 157 -9.03 7.09 -3.11
CA VAL A 157 -8.19 7.79 -2.12
C VAL A 157 -7.03 6.92 -1.66
N THR A 158 -5.99 7.55 -1.11
CA THR A 158 -4.93 6.86 -0.36
C THR A 158 -4.96 7.30 1.10
N SER A 159 -4.24 6.63 1.99
CA SER A 159 -4.15 7.03 3.40
C SER A 159 -3.64 8.46 3.60
N SER A 160 -2.91 9.02 2.64
CA SER A 160 -2.39 10.39 2.70
C SER A 160 -3.43 11.46 2.35
N CYS A 161 -4.44 11.16 1.52
CA CYS A 161 -5.42 12.15 1.05
C CYS A 161 -6.86 11.86 1.47
N ALA A 162 -7.14 10.71 2.08
CA ALA A 162 -8.49 10.31 2.44
C ALA A 162 -9.17 11.26 3.44
N LEU A 163 -8.45 11.68 4.46
CA LEU A 163 -9.00 12.57 5.50
C LEU A 163 -9.50 13.92 4.93
N PRO A 164 -8.71 14.70 4.17
CA PRO A 164 -9.19 15.93 3.58
C PRO A 164 -10.30 15.72 2.55
N ILE A 165 -10.27 14.67 1.74
CA ILE A 165 -11.34 14.38 0.76
C ILE A 165 -12.65 14.05 1.47
N VAL A 166 -12.64 13.19 2.49
CA VAL A 166 -13.85 12.86 3.26
C VAL A 166 -14.41 14.09 3.99
N ASN A 167 -13.55 14.97 4.53
CA ASN A 167 -14.01 16.24 5.11
C ASN A 167 -14.73 17.14 4.09
N GLU A 168 -14.20 17.21 2.87
CA GLU A 168 -14.84 17.96 1.79
C GLU A 168 -16.21 17.36 1.42
N LEU A 169 -16.30 16.04 1.25
CA LEU A 169 -17.56 15.35 0.96
C LEU A 169 -18.59 15.55 2.10
N LYS A 170 -18.15 15.44 3.35
CA LYS A 170 -19.00 15.75 4.51
C LYS A 170 -19.54 17.20 4.47
N THR A 171 -18.67 18.15 4.14
CA THR A 171 -19.07 19.58 4.04
C THR A 171 -20.13 19.79 2.96
N ARG A 172 -20.11 18.99 1.91
CA ARG A 172 -21.14 18.95 0.87
C ARG A 172 -22.43 18.23 1.30
N GLY A 173 -22.44 17.63 2.48
CA GLY A 173 -23.59 16.88 3.01
C GLY A 173 -23.73 15.48 2.40
N GLU A 174 -22.66 14.95 1.81
CA GLU A 174 -22.67 13.63 1.19
C GLU A 174 -22.58 12.54 2.26
N LYS A 175 -23.33 11.45 2.06
CA LYS A 175 -23.17 10.20 2.80
C LYS A 175 -22.20 9.32 2.05
N ILE A 176 -21.31 8.63 2.72
CA ILE A 176 -20.21 7.91 2.11
C ILE A 176 -20.39 6.40 2.26
N LEU A 177 -20.11 5.66 1.19
CA LEU A 177 -19.85 4.23 1.21
C LEU A 177 -18.34 4.06 1.05
N TRP A 178 -17.71 3.44 2.04
CA TRP A 178 -16.26 3.28 2.11
C TRP A 178 -15.83 1.83 1.97
N ALA A 179 -14.82 1.56 1.13
CA ALA A 179 -14.19 0.25 1.00
C ALA A 179 -12.68 0.41 0.70
N PRO A 180 -11.85 -0.62 0.85
CA PRO A 180 -12.14 -1.94 1.42
C PRO A 180 -11.80 -2.08 2.92
N ASP A 181 -11.01 -1.17 3.50
CA ASP A 181 -10.43 -1.29 4.84
C ASP A 181 -11.33 -0.66 5.92
N LYS A 182 -11.82 -1.49 6.85
CA LYS A 182 -12.69 -1.05 7.95
C LYS A 182 -11.96 -0.17 8.97
N HIS A 183 -10.65 -0.40 9.18
CA HIS A 183 -9.88 0.32 10.20
C HIS A 183 -9.52 1.72 9.73
N LEU A 184 -8.98 1.84 8.52
CA LEU A 184 -8.75 3.15 7.91
C LEU A 184 -10.06 3.94 7.78
N GLY A 185 -11.14 3.28 7.32
CA GLY A 185 -12.47 3.91 7.25
C GLY A 185 -12.97 4.36 8.61
N GLY A 186 -12.85 3.53 9.65
CA GLY A 186 -13.22 3.87 11.03
C GLY A 186 -12.40 5.03 11.57
N TYR A 187 -11.08 5.03 11.38
CA TYR A 187 -10.21 6.14 11.75
C TYR A 187 -10.66 7.46 11.10
N ILE A 188 -10.95 7.46 9.80
CA ILE A 188 -11.38 8.65 9.08
C ILE A 188 -12.78 9.09 9.56
N GLN A 189 -13.68 8.14 9.81
CA GLN A 189 -15.02 8.43 10.36
C GLN A 189 -14.92 9.10 11.74
N ASP A 190 -14.07 8.59 12.61
CA ASP A 190 -13.84 9.16 13.95
C ASP A 190 -13.24 10.57 13.88
N GLN A 191 -12.27 10.79 12.99
CA GLN A 191 -11.62 12.09 12.80
C GLN A 191 -12.54 13.13 12.16
N THR A 192 -13.41 12.72 11.25
CA THR A 192 -14.27 13.65 10.49
C THR A 192 -15.67 13.77 11.05
N GLY A 193 -16.20 12.72 11.71
CA GLY A 193 -17.61 12.58 12.03
C GLY A 193 -18.52 12.53 10.81
N ALA A 194 -18.03 12.04 9.66
CA ALA A 194 -18.81 11.86 8.44
C ALA A 194 -19.79 10.66 8.57
N ASP A 195 -20.94 10.71 7.87
CA ASP A 195 -21.84 9.56 7.73
C ASP A 195 -21.23 8.55 6.77
N MET A 196 -20.51 7.56 7.31
CA MET A 196 -19.81 6.54 6.53
C MET A 196 -20.36 5.15 6.80
N LEU A 197 -20.67 4.42 5.73
CA LEU A 197 -20.95 2.98 5.75
C LEU A 197 -19.70 2.26 5.30
N LEU A 198 -19.14 1.42 6.17
CA LEU A 198 -17.83 0.81 5.97
C LEU A 198 -17.96 -0.63 5.48
N TRP A 199 -17.19 -0.98 4.44
CA TRP A 199 -16.91 -2.37 4.08
C TRP A 199 -16.10 -3.05 5.17
N SER A 200 -16.27 -4.38 5.37
CA SER A 200 -15.72 -5.09 6.52
C SER A 200 -14.35 -5.76 6.28
N GLY A 201 -13.62 -5.41 5.22
CA GLY A 201 -12.27 -5.91 4.97
C GLY A 201 -11.21 -5.35 5.92
N ALA A 202 -10.06 -6.02 6.00
CA ALA A 202 -8.91 -5.59 6.79
C ALA A 202 -7.60 -6.05 6.17
N CYS A 203 -6.51 -5.30 6.42
CA CYS A 203 -5.18 -5.69 6.03
C CYS A 203 -4.63 -6.79 6.96
N VAL A 204 -4.22 -7.95 6.40
CA VAL A 204 -3.69 -9.08 7.19
C VAL A 204 -2.43 -8.76 8.00
N VAL A 205 -1.70 -7.72 7.63
CA VAL A 205 -0.51 -7.27 8.38
C VAL A 205 -0.93 -6.39 9.55
N HIS A 206 -1.70 -5.34 9.26
CA HIS A 206 -2.03 -4.33 10.26
C HIS A 206 -3.05 -4.82 11.30
N GLU A 207 -3.93 -5.76 10.96
CA GLU A 207 -4.87 -6.42 11.89
C GLU A 207 -4.16 -7.16 13.04
N GLU A 208 -2.91 -7.59 12.81
CA GLU A 208 -2.14 -8.36 13.79
C GLU A 208 -1.54 -7.52 14.92
N PHE A 209 -1.43 -6.20 14.77
CA PHE A 209 -0.92 -5.36 15.85
C PHE A 209 -1.92 -5.29 17.02
N LYS A 210 -1.40 -5.28 18.25
CA LYS A 210 -2.21 -5.21 19.47
C LYS A 210 -1.70 -4.12 20.41
N SER A 211 -2.60 -3.27 20.87
CA SER A 211 -2.28 -2.16 21.77
C SER A 211 -1.56 -2.61 23.04
N LYS A 212 -1.98 -3.75 23.62
CA LYS A 212 -1.31 -4.30 24.82
C LYS A 212 0.16 -4.59 24.56
N ALA A 213 0.50 -5.19 23.42
CA ALA A 213 1.89 -5.52 23.07
C ALA A 213 2.74 -4.24 22.86
N LEU A 214 2.17 -3.20 22.24
CA LEU A 214 2.81 -1.89 22.10
C LEU A 214 3.08 -1.23 23.45
N LEU A 215 2.08 -1.22 24.35
CA LEU A 215 2.23 -0.66 25.68
C LEU A 215 3.22 -1.44 26.55
N ASP A 216 3.27 -2.77 26.41
CA ASP A 216 4.28 -3.58 27.10
C ASP A 216 5.70 -3.30 26.54
N LEU A 217 5.82 -3.11 25.23
CA LEU A 217 7.10 -2.73 24.62
C LEU A 217 7.52 -1.30 25.01
N ARG A 218 6.57 -0.35 25.12
CA ARG A 218 6.85 1.01 25.61
C ARG A 218 7.37 1.03 27.06
N LYS A 219 6.99 0.05 27.91
CA LYS A 219 7.59 -0.06 29.25
C LYS A 219 9.10 -0.39 29.21
N VAL A 220 9.52 -1.13 28.19
CA VAL A 220 10.96 -1.45 27.96
C VAL A 220 11.70 -0.26 27.36
N TYR A 221 11.01 0.50 26.49
CA TYR A 221 11.52 1.69 25.80
C TYR A 221 10.66 2.91 26.16
N PRO A 222 10.80 3.46 27.37
CA PRO A 222 9.86 4.46 27.90
C PRO A 222 9.89 5.80 27.15
N ASN A 223 10.96 6.10 26.44
CA ASN A 223 11.13 7.31 25.64
C ASN A 223 10.77 7.10 24.16
N ALA A 224 10.39 5.89 23.75
CA ALA A 224 10.05 5.60 22.37
C ALA A 224 8.69 6.17 22.00
N ALA A 225 8.62 6.88 20.86
CA ALA A 225 7.35 7.24 20.24
C ALA A 225 6.78 6.06 19.44
N ILE A 226 5.47 5.87 19.47
CA ILE A 226 4.76 4.86 18.69
C ILE A 226 4.26 5.50 17.40
N LEU A 227 4.69 4.94 16.27
CA LEU A 227 4.24 5.32 14.94
C LEU A 227 3.35 4.20 14.38
N ALA A 228 2.12 4.50 13.96
CA ALA A 228 1.18 3.49 13.49
C ALA A 228 0.51 3.88 12.17
N HIS A 229 0.27 2.88 11.31
CA HIS A 229 -0.55 3.06 10.13
C HIS A 229 -2.04 2.94 10.49
N PRO A 230 -2.95 3.79 9.95
CA PRO A 230 -4.37 3.79 10.32
C PRO A 230 -5.17 2.56 9.81
N GLU A 231 -4.58 1.66 9.04
CA GLU A 231 -5.12 0.32 8.77
C GLU A 231 -5.05 -0.61 10.01
N SER A 232 -4.45 -0.15 11.10
CA SER A 232 -4.38 -0.90 12.37
C SER A 232 -5.69 -0.76 13.16
N PRO A 233 -6.02 -1.73 14.03
CA PRO A 233 -7.17 -1.64 14.93
C PRO A 233 -7.20 -0.32 15.73
N SER A 234 -8.40 0.22 16.01
CA SER A 234 -8.58 1.49 16.74
C SER A 234 -7.78 1.53 18.05
N SER A 235 -7.76 0.42 18.79
CA SER A 235 -6.98 0.33 20.03
C SER A 235 -5.47 0.52 19.85
N VAL A 236 -4.92 0.24 18.65
CA VAL A 236 -3.51 0.50 18.30
C VAL A 236 -3.34 1.97 17.96
N VAL A 237 -4.26 2.52 17.18
CA VAL A 237 -4.30 3.94 16.81
C VAL A 237 -4.36 4.84 18.04
N GLU A 238 -5.21 4.49 19.03
CA GLU A 238 -5.39 5.24 20.27
C GLU A 238 -4.13 5.37 21.14
N VAL A 239 -3.18 4.43 21.03
CA VAL A 239 -1.93 4.45 21.82
C VAL A 239 -0.73 4.97 21.01
N ALA A 240 -0.92 5.29 19.75
CA ALA A 240 0.14 5.82 18.89
C ALA A 240 0.34 7.32 19.09
N ASP A 241 1.59 7.78 19.01
CA ASP A 241 1.96 9.19 19.07
C ASP A 241 1.85 9.87 17.69
N VAL A 242 2.03 9.09 16.62
CA VAL A 242 1.78 9.51 15.23
C VAL A 242 0.98 8.44 14.52
N VAL A 243 -0.12 8.85 13.88
CA VAL A 243 -0.96 8.01 13.03
C VAL A 243 -1.02 8.62 11.65
N GLY A 244 -0.68 7.85 10.63
CA GLY A 244 -0.74 8.36 9.25
C GLY A 244 -0.22 7.39 8.21
N SER A 245 -0.19 7.86 6.96
CA SER A 245 0.36 7.11 5.82
C SER A 245 1.83 6.74 6.04
N THR A 246 2.36 5.88 5.18
CA THR A 246 3.78 5.51 5.18
C THR A 246 4.67 6.76 5.14
N SER A 247 4.35 7.73 4.30
CA SER A 247 5.08 9.00 4.21
C SER A 247 4.95 9.83 5.48
N ALA A 248 3.77 9.87 6.12
CA ALA A 248 3.55 10.56 7.39
C ALA A 248 4.33 9.91 8.55
N ILE A 249 4.44 8.59 8.57
CA ILE A 249 5.28 7.86 9.53
C ILE A 249 6.76 8.23 9.37
N ILE A 250 7.26 8.28 8.13
CA ILE A 250 8.63 8.69 7.83
C ILE A 250 8.86 10.14 8.27
N GLN A 251 7.93 11.04 7.99
CA GLN A 251 8.01 12.43 8.39
C GLN A 251 7.96 12.59 9.92
N GLY A 252 7.05 11.91 10.61
CA GLY A 252 6.96 11.91 12.07
C GLY A 252 8.26 11.43 12.73
N ALA A 253 8.90 10.41 12.16
CA ALA A 253 10.19 9.95 12.63
C ALA A 253 11.32 11.00 12.48
N ARG A 254 11.22 11.92 11.50
CA ARG A 254 12.18 13.01 11.30
C ARG A 254 11.91 14.20 12.22
N GLU A 255 10.65 14.54 12.42
CA GLU A 255 10.22 15.77 13.13
C GLU A 255 10.21 15.61 14.65
N LEU A 256 9.94 14.40 15.17
CA LEU A 256 9.96 14.16 16.60
C LEU A 256 11.41 14.09 17.12
N ASP A 257 11.64 14.68 18.29
CA ASP A 257 12.95 14.69 18.97
C ASP A 257 13.33 13.32 19.59
N ASN A 258 12.44 12.33 19.54
CA ASN A 258 12.69 11.00 20.06
C ASN A 258 13.86 10.32 19.33
N GLU A 259 14.72 9.64 20.10
CA GLU A 259 15.83 8.81 19.57
C GLU A 259 15.37 7.39 19.24
N GLU A 260 14.26 6.92 19.85
CA GLU A 260 13.72 5.58 19.71
C GLU A 260 12.26 5.64 19.22
N PHE A 261 11.90 4.72 18.32
CA PHE A 261 10.56 4.63 17.75
C PHE A 261 10.09 3.17 17.70
N ILE A 262 8.86 2.91 18.16
CA ILE A 262 8.16 1.65 17.95
C ILE A 262 7.27 1.83 16.72
N VAL A 263 7.49 1.02 15.68
CA VAL A 263 6.83 1.19 14.38
C VAL A 263 5.85 0.07 14.13
N ALA A 264 4.55 0.41 14.09
CA ALA A 264 3.42 -0.50 13.85
C ALA A 264 2.91 -0.35 12.41
N THR A 265 3.71 -0.83 11.47
CA THR A 265 3.37 -1.02 10.05
C THR A 265 4.30 -2.07 9.44
N ASP A 266 4.21 -2.29 8.11
CA ASP A 266 5.06 -3.27 7.43
C ASP A 266 6.56 -2.98 7.62
N ARG A 267 7.32 -4.06 7.89
CA ARG A 267 8.77 -3.95 8.17
C ARG A 267 9.61 -3.41 7.03
N GLY A 268 9.14 -3.45 5.79
CA GLY A 268 9.87 -2.92 4.63
C GLY A 268 10.21 -1.43 4.76
N ILE A 269 9.38 -0.65 5.50
CA ILE A 269 9.63 0.77 5.76
C ILE A 269 10.93 1.03 6.53
N PHE A 270 11.41 0.05 7.30
CA PHE A 270 12.58 0.23 8.16
C PHE A 270 13.85 0.55 7.38
N HIS A 271 13.95 0.10 6.13
CA HIS A 271 15.05 0.47 5.25
C HIS A 271 15.11 2.00 5.09
N LYS A 272 14.00 2.59 4.65
CA LYS A 272 13.90 4.04 4.45
C LYS A 272 14.01 4.84 5.75
N LEU A 273 13.39 4.37 6.83
CA LEU A 273 13.50 5.01 8.14
C LEU A 273 14.95 5.13 8.61
N ARG A 274 15.74 4.04 8.50
CA ARG A 274 17.16 4.02 8.88
C ARG A 274 18.03 4.85 7.93
N GLN A 275 17.73 4.79 6.63
CA GLN A 275 18.46 5.58 5.63
C GLN A 275 18.34 7.09 5.90
N LEU A 276 17.13 7.55 6.23
CA LEU A 276 16.85 8.97 6.46
C LEU A 276 17.17 9.46 7.89
N ASN A 277 17.29 8.54 8.85
CA ASN A 277 17.54 8.87 10.26
C ASN A 277 18.57 7.89 10.85
N PRO A 278 19.84 7.98 10.43
CA PRO A 278 20.88 7.00 10.81
C PRO A 278 21.18 6.97 12.32
N ASP A 279 20.92 8.06 13.03
CA ASP A 279 21.18 8.19 14.47
C ASP A 279 19.99 7.76 15.34
N LYS A 280 18.84 7.41 14.72
CA LYS A 280 17.61 7.00 15.42
C LYS A 280 17.45 5.49 15.42
N ARG A 281 16.86 4.97 16.48
CA ARG A 281 16.58 3.54 16.65
C ARG A 281 15.12 3.23 16.33
N PHE A 282 14.91 2.29 15.43
CA PHE A 282 13.57 1.81 15.04
C PHE A 282 13.36 0.38 15.51
N ILE A 283 12.27 0.16 16.25
CA ILE A 283 11.89 -1.08 16.91
C ILE A 283 10.61 -1.58 16.25
N GLU A 284 10.63 -2.81 15.75
CA GLU A 284 9.47 -3.43 15.13
C GLU A 284 8.39 -3.71 16.19
N ALA A 285 7.17 -3.29 15.92
CA ALA A 285 6.03 -3.56 16.79
C ALA A 285 5.72 -5.07 16.79
N PRO A 286 5.45 -5.69 17.95
CA PRO A 286 5.15 -7.11 18.01
C PRO A 286 3.77 -7.42 17.40
N THR A 287 3.68 -8.54 16.69
CA THR A 287 2.43 -9.09 16.15
C THR A 287 1.85 -10.19 17.06
N ALA A 288 0.55 -10.46 16.92
CA ALA A 288 -0.17 -11.31 17.88
C ALA A 288 0.13 -12.82 17.85
N GLY A 289 0.91 -13.28 16.91
CA GLY A 289 1.48 -14.63 16.97
C GLY A 289 0.66 -15.79 16.41
N ASN A 290 -0.61 -15.62 16.03
CA ASN A 290 -1.47 -16.69 15.53
C ASN A 290 -1.94 -16.51 14.08
N GLY A 291 -1.64 -15.37 13.45
CA GLY A 291 -2.03 -15.07 12.08
C GLY A 291 -1.01 -15.49 11.04
N ALA A 292 -1.38 -15.35 9.77
CA ALA A 292 -0.48 -15.59 8.62
C ALA A 292 0.80 -14.75 8.68
N THR A 293 0.72 -13.54 9.25
CA THR A 293 1.84 -12.61 9.41
C THR A 293 2.80 -12.97 10.54
N CYS A 294 2.39 -13.81 11.51
CA CYS A 294 3.32 -14.34 12.51
C CYS A 294 4.50 -15.06 11.88
N ARG A 295 4.32 -15.62 10.69
CA ARG A 295 5.37 -16.27 9.91
C ARG A 295 6.29 -15.28 9.20
N SER A 296 5.89 -14.00 9.07
CA SER A 296 6.59 -12.97 8.31
C SER A 296 7.04 -11.75 9.14
N CYS A 297 6.89 -11.78 10.48
CA CYS A 297 7.32 -10.67 11.34
C CYS A 297 6.83 -9.31 10.84
N ALA A 298 5.51 -9.07 10.78
CA ALA A 298 4.88 -7.85 10.26
C ALA A 298 5.32 -7.45 8.84
N HIS A 299 5.59 -8.42 7.98
CA HIS A 299 5.93 -8.18 6.57
C HIS A 299 4.84 -8.73 5.66
N CYS A 300 4.41 -7.92 4.70
CA CYS A 300 3.43 -8.32 3.71
C CYS A 300 4.01 -9.41 2.79
N PRO A 301 3.42 -10.61 2.76
CA PRO A 301 3.98 -11.71 1.97
C PRO A 301 3.96 -11.43 0.47
N TRP A 302 3.00 -10.65 -0.02
CA TRP A 302 2.94 -10.26 -1.43
C TRP A 302 4.00 -9.21 -1.78
N MET A 303 4.26 -8.24 -0.89
CA MET A 303 5.38 -7.30 -1.08
C MET A 303 6.73 -8.06 -1.08
N ALA A 304 6.86 -9.08 -0.25
CA ALA A 304 8.06 -9.93 -0.16
C ALA A 304 8.31 -10.78 -1.43
N MET A 305 7.35 -10.89 -2.34
CA MET A 305 7.56 -11.52 -3.65
C MET A 305 8.47 -10.71 -4.59
N ASN A 306 8.64 -9.41 -4.30
CA ASN A 306 9.54 -8.55 -5.06
C ASN A 306 10.96 -8.70 -4.52
N ASP A 307 11.83 -9.39 -5.25
CA ASP A 307 13.24 -9.57 -4.93
C ASP A 307 14.16 -9.26 -6.12
N LEU A 308 15.45 -9.02 -5.87
CA LEU A 308 16.42 -8.70 -6.92
C LEU A 308 16.58 -9.81 -7.96
N PHE A 309 16.45 -11.07 -7.55
CA PHE A 309 16.58 -12.20 -8.48
C PHE A 309 15.41 -12.24 -9.47
N GLY A 310 14.17 -12.07 -8.97
CA GLY A 310 12.98 -12.00 -9.80
C GLY A 310 12.99 -10.81 -10.76
N LEU A 311 13.51 -9.67 -10.30
CA LEU A 311 13.64 -8.47 -11.12
C LEU A 311 14.73 -8.64 -12.21
N ASP A 312 15.86 -9.23 -11.88
CA ASP A 312 16.92 -9.54 -12.84
C ASP A 312 16.48 -10.58 -13.89
N GLU A 313 15.79 -11.64 -13.46
CA GLU A 313 15.21 -12.65 -14.34
C GLU A 313 14.21 -12.01 -15.31
N LEU A 314 13.25 -11.23 -14.79
CA LEU A 314 12.26 -10.51 -15.59
C LEU A 314 12.90 -9.67 -16.68
N LEU A 315 13.86 -8.81 -16.32
CA LEU A 315 14.44 -7.83 -17.24
C LEU A 315 15.50 -8.44 -18.18
N SER A 316 15.86 -9.69 -17.98
CA SER A 316 16.78 -10.42 -18.87
C SER A 316 16.10 -11.09 -20.04
N ASP A 317 14.75 -11.18 -20.06
CA ASP A 317 13.98 -11.91 -21.08
C ASP A 317 12.72 -11.11 -21.50
N GLU A 318 12.67 -10.69 -22.77
CA GLU A 318 11.53 -9.96 -23.34
C GLU A 318 10.22 -10.77 -23.27
N VAL A 319 10.29 -12.11 -23.33
CA VAL A 319 9.09 -12.97 -23.18
C VAL A 319 8.54 -12.87 -21.77
N LEU A 320 9.42 -12.78 -20.76
CA LEU A 320 8.99 -12.60 -19.37
C LEU A 320 8.42 -11.20 -19.16
N ILE A 321 9.03 -10.17 -19.74
CA ILE A 321 8.49 -8.80 -19.71
C ILE A 321 7.06 -8.79 -20.25
N GLN A 322 6.83 -9.36 -21.43
CA GLN A 322 5.48 -9.42 -22.02
C GLN A 322 4.48 -10.20 -21.17
N ARG A 323 4.88 -11.32 -20.57
CA ARG A 323 4.00 -12.13 -19.71
C ARG A 323 3.64 -11.45 -18.39
N ASN A 324 4.48 -10.53 -17.94
CA ASN A 324 4.29 -9.79 -16.69
C ASN A 324 3.77 -8.37 -16.92
N GLU A 325 3.32 -8.06 -18.14
CA GLU A 325 2.68 -6.79 -18.47
C GLU A 325 1.27 -6.73 -17.91
N ILE A 326 0.93 -5.60 -17.29
CA ILE A 326 -0.40 -5.32 -16.75
C ILE A 326 -1.31 -4.89 -17.90
N GLU A 327 -2.42 -5.57 -18.03
CA GLU A 327 -3.51 -5.21 -18.93
C GLU A 327 -4.75 -4.85 -18.12
N VAL A 328 -5.44 -3.79 -18.51
CA VAL A 328 -6.72 -3.36 -17.96
C VAL A 328 -7.71 -3.14 -19.11
N ASP A 329 -8.91 -3.71 -19.00
CA ASP A 329 -9.96 -3.48 -19.99
C ASP A 329 -10.18 -1.98 -20.22
N SER A 330 -10.30 -1.56 -21.45
CA SER A 330 -10.40 -0.14 -21.82
C SER A 330 -11.63 0.56 -21.23
N GLY A 331 -12.76 -0.13 -21.09
CA GLY A 331 -13.96 0.42 -20.48
C GLY A 331 -13.86 0.54 -18.96
N ILE A 332 -13.15 -0.42 -18.31
CA ILE A 332 -12.82 -0.36 -16.89
C ILE A 332 -11.83 0.79 -16.65
N SER A 333 -10.76 0.84 -17.43
CA SER A 333 -9.73 1.87 -17.35
C SER A 333 -10.31 3.28 -17.46
N ALA A 334 -11.19 3.51 -18.45
CA ALA A 334 -11.81 4.81 -18.66
C ALA A 334 -12.66 5.27 -17.45
N ARG A 335 -13.41 4.36 -16.80
CA ARG A 335 -14.20 4.70 -15.61
C ARG A 335 -13.33 4.90 -14.38
N ALA A 336 -12.38 4.00 -14.13
CA ALA A 336 -11.46 4.08 -12.99
C ALA A 336 -10.59 5.35 -13.05
N SER A 337 -10.18 5.76 -14.25
CA SER A 337 -9.39 6.98 -14.49
C SER A 337 -10.09 8.24 -13.96
N LEU A 338 -11.42 8.33 -14.05
CA LEU A 338 -12.17 9.48 -13.54
C LEU A 338 -12.05 9.63 -12.02
N ALA A 339 -12.18 8.53 -11.28
CA ALA A 339 -12.08 8.54 -9.83
C ALA A 339 -10.64 8.76 -9.35
N LEU A 340 -9.66 8.18 -10.07
CA LEU A 340 -8.23 8.39 -9.81
C LEU A 340 -7.80 9.84 -10.11
N GLN A 341 -8.30 10.43 -11.21
CA GLN A 341 -7.97 11.80 -11.57
C GLN A 341 -8.49 12.78 -10.52
N ARG A 342 -9.71 12.57 -10.00
CA ARG A 342 -10.24 13.38 -8.88
C ARG A 342 -9.31 13.38 -7.67
N MET A 343 -8.73 12.22 -7.33
CA MET A 343 -7.75 12.11 -6.24
C MET A 343 -6.48 12.90 -6.55
N ILE A 344 -5.96 12.80 -7.77
CA ILE A 344 -4.72 13.46 -8.19
C ILE A 344 -4.89 14.97 -8.24
N ASP A 345 -6.04 15.45 -8.71
CA ASP A 345 -6.35 16.88 -8.87
C ASP A 345 -6.82 17.55 -7.57
N PHE A 346 -7.12 16.75 -6.54
CA PHE A 346 -7.58 17.28 -5.27
C PHE A 346 -6.48 18.14 -4.61
N GLN A 347 -6.79 19.40 -4.39
CA GLN A 347 -5.94 20.34 -3.65
C GLN A 347 -6.56 20.56 -2.26
N SER A 348 -5.85 20.17 -1.21
CA SER A 348 -6.24 20.34 0.20
C SER A 348 -5.98 21.76 0.69
#